data_462892a5adbfca2b78a2291f2b07dc13
#
_entry.id   462892a5adbfca2b78a2291f2b07dc13
#
_cell.length_a   1.000
_cell.length_b   1.000
_cell.length_c   1.000
_cell.angle_alpha   90.00
_cell.angle_beta   90.00
_cell.angle_gamma   90.00
#
_symmetry.space_group_name_H-M   'P 1'
#
loop_
_entity.id
_entity.type
_entity.pdbx_description
1 polymer ?
#
loop_
_entity_poly.entity_id
_entity_poly.type
_entity_poly.pdbx_seq_one_letter_code
_entity_poly.pdbx_strand_id
1 'polypeptide(L)'
;GPQGDWFGTTDVGIVAGRSYAEGLARYLGDELGMKIAFVSARPRRPDDPDNDQIRQMLHQRAPAFVFGSINEKIYLSEAGAKFARFFMAAFPGPTVRRAVGTPFMGYRGAVYVVQEIVNGLYDTLFNFLPVDQAYSMMRGGPPKIESAPGNLPWSLEAKAVLDEALEKLPYIPRISASRQMQMQVETLARERALKEITPDLVREALANAGM
;
A
#
# COMPACT_ATOMS: atom_id res chain seq x y z
N GLY A 1 -3.01 -8.33 -19.16
CA GLY A 1 -1.94 -7.34 -19.24
C GLY A 1 -1.26 -7.18 -17.90
N PRO A 2 -0.13 -6.50 -17.76
CA PRO A 2 0.64 -6.41 -16.50
C PRO A 2 -0.15 -5.85 -15.31
N GLN A 3 -1.23 -5.13 -15.55
CA GLN A 3 -2.11 -4.60 -14.50
C GLN A 3 -2.96 -5.69 -13.81
N GLY A 4 -3.27 -6.80 -14.50
CA GLY A 4 -4.01 -7.92 -13.91
C GLY A 4 -3.23 -8.62 -12.80
N ASP A 5 -1.91 -8.67 -12.92
CA ASP A 5 -1.04 -9.30 -11.92
C ASP A 5 -0.98 -8.48 -10.62
N TRP A 6 -1.25 -7.17 -10.68
CA TRP A 6 -1.25 -6.31 -9.50
C TRP A 6 -2.42 -6.59 -8.55
N PHE A 7 -3.57 -6.97 -9.08
CA PHE A 7 -4.72 -7.33 -8.25
C PHE A 7 -4.41 -8.54 -7.38
N GLY A 8 -3.84 -9.60 -7.94
CA GLY A 8 -3.51 -10.83 -7.20
C GLY A 8 -2.46 -10.65 -6.10
N THR A 9 -1.67 -9.58 -6.16
CA THR A 9 -0.66 -9.27 -5.15
C THR A 9 -1.12 -8.21 -4.14
N THR A 10 -2.33 -7.68 -4.32
CA THR A 10 -2.88 -6.57 -3.52
C THR A 10 -3.94 -7.08 -2.56
N ASP A 11 -3.86 -6.64 -1.31
CA ASP A 11 -4.81 -6.98 -0.27
C ASP A 11 -5.79 -5.84 0.04
N VAL A 12 -6.99 -6.20 0.51
CA VAL A 12 -8.08 -5.27 0.75
C VAL A 12 -8.85 -5.61 2.03
N GLY A 13 -9.13 -4.58 2.84
CA GLY A 13 -10.06 -4.65 3.96
C GLY A 13 -11.38 -3.97 3.62
N ILE A 14 -12.49 -4.54 4.06
CA ILE A 14 -13.82 -4.05 3.73
C ILE A 14 -14.66 -3.91 5.00
N VAL A 15 -15.18 -2.69 5.24
CA VAL A 15 -16.15 -2.39 6.30
C VAL A 15 -17.29 -1.59 5.67
N ALA A 16 -18.45 -2.20 5.49
CA ALA A 16 -19.58 -1.55 4.83
C ALA A 16 -20.92 -2.15 5.28
N GLY A 17 -22.02 -1.57 4.81
CA GLY A 17 -23.33 -2.21 4.88
C GLY A 17 -23.29 -3.60 4.22
N ARG A 18 -24.04 -4.57 4.77
CA ARG A 18 -23.91 -5.99 4.41
C ARG A 18 -23.91 -6.24 2.90
N SER A 19 -24.88 -5.69 2.17
CA SER A 19 -24.97 -5.90 0.72
C SER A 19 -23.74 -5.39 -0.03
N TYR A 20 -23.19 -4.24 0.41
CA TYR A 20 -21.98 -3.69 -0.17
C TYR A 20 -20.73 -4.50 0.22
N ALA A 21 -20.62 -4.88 1.49
CA ALA A 21 -19.48 -5.64 1.99
C ALA A 21 -19.36 -7.00 1.29
N GLU A 22 -20.47 -7.74 1.20
CA GLU A 22 -20.53 -9.04 0.53
C GLU A 22 -20.32 -8.91 -0.99
N GLY A 23 -20.94 -7.90 -1.61
CA GLY A 23 -20.78 -7.64 -3.05
C GLY A 23 -19.37 -7.23 -3.42
N LEU A 24 -18.74 -6.32 -2.66
CA LEU A 24 -17.35 -5.93 -2.87
C LEU A 24 -16.39 -7.09 -2.63
N ALA A 25 -16.59 -7.89 -1.58
CA ALA A 25 -15.72 -9.03 -1.29
C ALA A 25 -15.72 -10.05 -2.43
N ARG A 26 -16.89 -10.37 -2.99
CA ARG A 26 -16.98 -11.25 -4.16
C ARG A 26 -16.32 -10.63 -5.39
N TYR A 27 -16.65 -9.39 -5.69
CA TYR A 27 -16.10 -8.72 -6.86
C TYR A 27 -14.59 -8.60 -6.80
N LEU A 28 -14.06 -8.12 -5.69
CA LEU A 28 -12.61 -7.93 -5.51
C LEU A 28 -11.87 -9.25 -5.38
N GLY A 29 -12.43 -10.23 -4.64
CA GLY A 29 -11.81 -11.53 -4.42
C GLY A 29 -11.97 -12.47 -5.60
N ASP A 30 -13.23 -12.74 -6.00
CA ASP A 30 -13.51 -13.81 -6.96
C ASP A 30 -13.28 -13.37 -8.42
N GLU A 31 -13.60 -12.11 -8.76
CA GLU A 31 -13.49 -11.64 -10.14
C GLU A 31 -12.15 -10.94 -10.42
N LEU A 32 -11.63 -10.13 -9.49
CA LEU A 32 -10.35 -9.43 -9.67
C LEU A 32 -9.14 -10.17 -9.07
N GLY A 33 -9.38 -11.22 -8.27
CA GLY A 33 -8.33 -12.03 -7.67
C GLY A 33 -7.54 -11.32 -6.55
N MET A 34 -8.09 -10.27 -5.93
CA MET A 34 -7.46 -9.58 -4.82
C MET A 34 -7.51 -10.42 -3.53
N LYS A 35 -6.57 -10.22 -2.64
CA LYS A 35 -6.56 -10.89 -1.34
C LYS A 35 -7.47 -10.16 -0.36
N ILE A 36 -8.52 -10.83 0.12
CA ILE A 36 -9.39 -10.28 1.14
C ILE A 36 -8.72 -10.43 2.51
N ALA A 37 -8.25 -9.33 3.09
CA ALA A 37 -7.62 -9.32 4.40
C ALA A 37 -8.65 -9.48 5.52
N PHE A 38 -9.77 -8.75 5.43
CA PHE A 38 -10.92 -8.90 6.31
C PHE A 38 -12.18 -8.30 5.68
N VAL A 39 -13.34 -8.78 6.16
CA VAL A 39 -14.66 -8.21 5.86
C VAL A 39 -15.40 -8.02 7.18
N SER A 40 -15.94 -6.82 7.40
CA SER A 40 -16.87 -6.56 8.49
C SER A 40 -18.13 -5.92 7.94
N ALA A 41 -19.23 -6.66 7.98
CA ALA A 41 -20.52 -6.22 7.48
C ALA A 41 -21.35 -5.51 8.57
N ARG A 42 -22.17 -4.55 8.16
CA ARG A 42 -23.11 -3.87 9.07
C ARG A 42 -24.58 -4.16 8.67
N PRO A 43 -25.46 -4.55 9.57
CA PRO A 43 -25.19 -4.85 10.97
C PRO A 43 -24.26 -6.06 11.13
N ARG A 44 -23.47 -6.05 12.20
CA ARG A 44 -22.43 -7.05 12.49
C ARG A 44 -23.08 -8.40 12.86
N ARG A 45 -22.48 -9.50 12.38
CA ARG A 45 -22.72 -10.87 12.89
C ARG A 45 -21.70 -11.20 13.99
N PRO A 46 -21.95 -12.24 14.80
CA PRO A 46 -20.99 -12.64 15.85
C PRO A 46 -19.58 -12.89 15.34
N ASP A 47 -19.45 -13.43 14.13
CA ASP A 47 -18.16 -13.78 13.52
C ASP A 47 -17.51 -12.62 12.77
N ASP A 48 -18.23 -11.49 12.55
CA ASP A 48 -17.66 -10.31 11.92
C ASP A 48 -16.76 -9.58 12.93
N PRO A 49 -15.54 -9.14 12.54
CA PRO A 49 -14.66 -8.40 13.43
C PRO A 49 -15.33 -7.10 13.91
N ASP A 50 -15.14 -6.80 15.19
CA ASP A 50 -15.61 -5.56 15.78
C ASP A 50 -14.64 -4.38 15.50
N ASN A 51 -14.99 -3.20 15.98
CA ASN A 51 -14.20 -1.99 15.73
C ASN A 51 -12.80 -2.07 16.36
N ASP A 52 -12.67 -2.67 17.54
CA ASP A 52 -11.38 -2.79 18.23
C ASP A 52 -10.50 -3.82 17.52
N GLN A 53 -11.08 -4.91 17.06
CA GLN A 53 -10.38 -5.92 16.26
C GLN A 53 -9.91 -5.33 14.91
N ILE A 54 -10.77 -4.57 14.22
CA ILE A 54 -10.39 -3.88 12.97
C ILE A 54 -9.26 -2.89 13.23
N ARG A 55 -9.37 -2.08 14.29
CA ARG A 55 -8.32 -1.13 14.68
C ARG A 55 -7.00 -1.85 14.93
N GLN A 56 -7.01 -2.96 15.69
CA GLN A 56 -5.83 -3.78 15.94
C GLN A 56 -5.23 -4.35 14.64
N MET A 57 -6.06 -4.91 13.75
CA MET A 57 -5.60 -5.42 12.45
C MET A 57 -4.90 -4.35 11.64
N LEU A 58 -5.50 -3.14 11.56
CA LEU A 58 -4.94 -2.02 10.81
C LEU A 58 -3.63 -1.49 11.43
N HIS A 59 -3.50 -1.56 12.76
CA HIS A 59 -2.26 -1.20 13.46
C HIS A 59 -1.15 -2.24 13.29
N GLN A 60 -1.51 -3.53 13.25
CA GLN A 60 -0.53 -4.59 13.04
C GLN A 60 -0.04 -4.62 11.60
N ARG A 61 -0.97 -4.60 10.66
CA ARG A 61 -0.68 -4.60 9.23
C ARG A 61 -1.88 -4.05 8.45
N ALA A 62 -1.78 -2.81 8.01
CA ALA A 62 -2.79 -2.23 7.13
C ALA A 62 -2.71 -2.88 5.73
N PRO A 63 -3.86 -3.32 5.15
CA PRO A 63 -3.89 -3.76 3.76
C PRO A 63 -3.65 -2.58 2.81
N ALA A 64 -3.32 -2.87 1.55
CA ALA A 64 -3.07 -1.85 0.53
C ALA A 64 -4.29 -0.96 0.27
N PHE A 65 -5.49 -1.54 0.36
CA PHE A 65 -6.76 -0.83 0.20
C PHE A 65 -7.69 -1.08 1.37
N VAL A 66 -8.40 -0.05 1.80
CA VAL A 66 -9.46 -0.16 2.81
C VAL A 66 -10.70 0.56 2.31
N PHE A 67 -11.78 -0.20 2.15
CA PHE A 67 -13.13 0.33 1.95
C PHE A 67 -13.82 0.42 3.30
N GLY A 68 -14.21 1.61 3.73
CA GLY A 68 -14.73 1.77 5.07
C GLY A 68 -15.47 3.07 5.33
N SER A 69 -15.63 3.39 6.61
CA SER A 69 -16.18 4.63 7.13
C SER A 69 -15.08 5.58 7.63
N ILE A 70 -15.48 6.69 8.21
CA ILE A 70 -14.54 7.62 8.85
C ILE A 70 -13.72 6.94 9.96
N ASN A 71 -14.25 5.91 10.63
CA ASN A 71 -13.56 5.22 11.71
C ASN A 71 -12.30 4.52 11.17
N GLU A 72 -12.43 3.75 10.09
CA GLU A 72 -11.30 3.04 9.48
C GLU A 72 -10.25 4.03 8.95
N LYS A 73 -10.69 5.20 8.45
CA LYS A 73 -9.77 6.27 8.05
C LYS A 73 -8.97 6.81 9.26
N ILE A 74 -9.63 6.98 10.40
CA ILE A 74 -8.97 7.41 11.64
C ILE A 74 -7.97 6.34 12.09
N TYR A 75 -8.35 5.07 12.12
CA TYR A 75 -7.47 3.96 12.52
C TYR A 75 -6.23 3.84 11.62
N LEU A 76 -6.38 4.03 10.31
CA LEU A 76 -5.24 4.10 9.38
C LEU A 76 -4.31 5.27 9.68
N SER A 77 -4.88 6.43 10.03
CA SER A 77 -4.09 7.61 10.41
C SER A 77 -3.34 7.39 11.72
N GLU A 78 -3.99 6.80 12.73
CA GLU A 78 -3.38 6.43 14.01
C GLU A 78 -2.23 5.42 13.83
N ALA A 79 -2.42 4.45 12.93
CA ALA A 79 -1.42 3.46 12.59
C ALA A 79 -0.23 4.02 11.77
N GLY A 80 -0.31 5.27 11.31
CA GLY A 80 0.68 5.84 10.40
C GLY A 80 0.75 5.11 9.05
N ALA A 81 -0.34 4.45 8.64
CA ALA A 81 -0.39 3.60 7.45
C ALA A 81 -0.46 4.43 6.15
N LYS A 82 0.62 5.16 5.85
CA LYS A 82 0.72 6.08 4.70
C LYS A 82 0.52 5.39 3.34
N PHE A 83 0.71 4.08 3.28
CA PHE A 83 0.63 3.27 2.06
C PHE A 83 -0.75 2.70 1.79
N ALA A 84 -1.62 2.69 2.81
CA ALA A 84 -2.97 2.21 2.66
C ALA A 84 -3.84 3.27 1.98
N ARG A 85 -4.48 2.89 0.87
CA ARG A 85 -5.47 3.75 0.19
C ARG A 85 -6.84 3.51 0.78
N PHE A 86 -7.50 4.59 1.13
CA PHE A 86 -8.81 4.54 1.76
C PHE A 86 -9.91 4.99 0.79
N PHE A 87 -10.98 4.21 0.73
CA PHE A 87 -12.20 4.51 -0.03
C PHE A 87 -13.41 4.55 0.89
N MET A 88 -14.16 5.64 0.84
CA MET A 88 -15.38 5.79 1.62
C MET A 88 -16.48 4.90 1.03
N ALA A 89 -16.84 3.84 1.74
CA ALA A 89 -17.86 2.88 1.35
C ALA A 89 -18.99 2.74 2.39
N ALA A 90 -18.89 3.39 3.55
CA ALA A 90 -19.83 3.25 4.65
C ALA A 90 -20.02 4.55 5.45
N PHE A 91 -21.12 4.65 6.20
CA PHE A 91 -21.33 5.67 7.23
C PHE A 91 -20.63 5.27 8.55
N PRO A 92 -20.27 6.26 9.40
CA PRO A 92 -20.54 7.68 9.26
C PRO A 92 -19.63 8.43 8.29
N GLY A 93 -20.24 9.33 7.63
CA GLY A 93 -19.94 10.50 6.90
C GLY A 93 -18.85 10.56 5.85
N PRO A 94 -19.18 11.07 4.68
CA PRO A 94 -18.18 11.24 3.62
C PRO A 94 -17.22 12.38 3.96
N THR A 95 -15.93 12.09 3.88
CA THR A 95 -14.87 13.11 3.86
C THR A 95 -14.62 13.67 2.46
N VAL A 96 -15.14 12.98 1.44
CA VAL A 96 -15.09 13.40 0.04
C VAL A 96 -16.51 13.49 -0.50
N ARG A 97 -16.86 14.63 -1.04
CA ARG A 97 -18.15 14.86 -1.70
C ARG A 97 -17.92 14.99 -3.20
N ARG A 98 -18.78 14.36 -3.99
CA ARG A 98 -18.76 14.43 -5.43
C ARG A 98 -20.11 14.91 -5.92
N ALA A 99 -20.12 15.73 -6.98
CA ALA A 99 -21.36 16.25 -7.57
C ALA A 99 -22.19 15.15 -8.23
N VAL A 100 -21.54 14.14 -8.76
CA VAL A 100 -22.18 12.95 -9.34
C VAL A 100 -22.00 11.79 -8.37
N GLY A 101 -23.06 10.98 -8.19
CA GLY A 101 -23.04 9.82 -7.32
C GLY A 101 -21.88 8.86 -7.66
N THR A 102 -21.32 8.27 -6.64
CA THR A 102 -20.26 7.26 -6.75
C THR A 102 -20.88 5.88 -6.52
N PRO A 103 -21.38 5.22 -7.56
CA PRO A 103 -22.02 3.93 -7.41
C PRO A 103 -21.00 2.86 -7.03
N PHE A 104 -21.33 2.01 -6.05
CA PHE A 104 -20.57 0.80 -5.74
C PHE A 104 -21.28 -0.46 -6.22
N MET A 105 -22.40 -0.32 -6.94
CA MET A 105 -23.26 -1.43 -7.38
C MET A 105 -23.47 -1.39 -8.89
N GLY A 106 -23.72 -2.58 -9.45
CA GLY A 106 -23.96 -2.78 -10.89
C GLY A 106 -22.71 -2.51 -11.74
N TYR A 107 -22.85 -2.57 -13.06
CA TYR A 107 -21.73 -2.42 -13.98
C TYR A 107 -20.98 -1.07 -13.84
N ARG A 108 -21.72 0.01 -13.61
CA ARG A 108 -21.09 1.33 -13.37
C ARG A 108 -20.31 1.35 -12.07
N GLY A 109 -20.80 0.67 -11.04
CA GLY A 109 -20.10 0.52 -9.78
C GLY A 109 -18.83 -0.31 -9.92
N ALA A 110 -18.88 -1.40 -10.67
CA ALA A 110 -17.71 -2.22 -10.97
C ALA A 110 -16.60 -1.42 -11.68
N VAL A 111 -16.97 -0.68 -12.73
CA VAL A 111 -16.01 0.19 -13.45
C VAL A 111 -15.44 1.27 -12.53
N TYR A 112 -16.28 1.90 -11.71
CA TYR A 112 -15.83 2.92 -10.76
C TYR A 112 -14.84 2.35 -9.74
N VAL A 113 -15.13 1.20 -9.15
CA VAL A 113 -14.26 0.57 -8.16
C VAL A 113 -12.90 0.19 -8.77
N VAL A 114 -12.89 -0.41 -9.97
CA VAL A 114 -11.64 -0.73 -10.68
C VAL A 114 -10.82 0.53 -10.96
N GLN A 115 -11.47 1.58 -11.46
CA GLN A 115 -10.79 2.85 -11.73
C GLN A 115 -10.15 3.44 -10.47
N GLU A 116 -10.86 3.46 -9.36
CA GLU A 116 -10.33 3.98 -8.08
C GLU A 116 -9.16 3.12 -7.58
N ILE A 117 -9.25 1.79 -7.69
CA ILE A 117 -8.15 0.90 -7.31
C ILE A 117 -6.93 1.13 -8.19
N VAL A 118 -7.09 1.18 -9.51
CA VAL A 118 -5.97 1.41 -10.44
C VAL A 118 -5.32 2.76 -10.17
N ASN A 119 -6.12 3.82 -10.00
CA ASN A 119 -5.61 5.14 -9.65
C ASN A 119 -4.89 5.13 -8.30
N GLY A 120 -5.44 4.41 -7.30
CA GLY A 120 -4.80 4.26 -6.00
C GLY A 120 -3.47 3.52 -6.06
N LEU A 121 -3.34 2.51 -6.92
CA LEU A 121 -2.08 1.81 -7.16
C LEU A 121 -1.03 2.74 -7.78
N TYR A 122 -1.42 3.51 -8.78
CA TYR A 122 -0.52 4.51 -9.38
C TYR A 122 -0.10 5.57 -8.37
N ASP A 123 -1.03 6.13 -7.60
CA ASP A 123 -0.70 7.11 -6.57
C ASP A 123 0.29 6.52 -5.54
N THR A 124 0.08 5.28 -5.13
CA THR A 124 0.97 4.61 -4.20
C THR A 124 2.36 4.41 -4.80
N LEU A 125 2.43 4.04 -6.07
CA LEU A 125 3.68 3.88 -6.79
C LEU A 125 4.45 5.22 -6.87
N PHE A 126 3.76 6.32 -7.20
CA PHE A 126 4.39 7.64 -7.32
C PHE A 126 4.84 8.25 -6.00
N ASN A 127 4.20 7.91 -4.89
CA ASN A 127 4.64 8.35 -3.57
C ASN A 127 6.02 7.81 -3.17
N PHE A 128 6.49 6.76 -3.85
CA PHE A 128 7.78 6.13 -3.59
C PHE A 128 8.84 6.39 -4.65
N LEU A 129 8.41 6.70 -5.86
CA LEU A 129 9.34 7.01 -6.93
C LEU A 129 9.64 8.52 -6.94
N PRO A 130 10.90 8.93 -7.00
CA PRO A 130 11.26 10.30 -7.34
C PRO A 130 10.55 10.71 -8.64
N VAL A 131 10.08 11.96 -8.72
CA VAL A 131 9.26 12.47 -9.84
C VAL A 131 9.94 12.26 -11.20
N ASP A 132 11.26 12.42 -11.26
CA ASP A 132 12.08 12.18 -12.44
C ASP A 132 12.11 10.71 -12.88
N GLN A 133 12.15 9.77 -11.95
CA GLN A 133 12.06 8.33 -12.25
C GLN A 133 10.65 7.92 -12.67
N ALA A 134 9.62 8.47 -12.04
CA ALA A 134 8.24 8.24 -12.43
C ALA A 134 7.97 8.70 -13.86
N TYR A 135 8.47 9.86 -14.25
CA TYR A 135 8.38 10.37 -15.62
C TYR A 135 9.12 9.50 -16.65
N SER A 136 10.27 8.96 -16.27
CA SER A 136 11.04 8.05 -17.14
C SER A 136 10.30 6.75 -17.40
N MET A 137 9.67 6.17 -16.38
CA MET A 137 8.86 4.95 -16.52
C MET A 137 7.61 5.17 -17.41
N MET A 138 6.93 6.31 -17.30
CA MET A 138 5.77 6.64 -18.13
C MET A 138 6.11 6.77 -19.61
N ARG A 139 7.30 7.22 -19.95
CA ARG A 139 7.77 7.38 -21.34
C ARG A 139 8.35 6.10 -21.94
N GLY A 140 8.30 4.97 -21.23
CA GLY A 140 8.80 3.69 -21.70
C GLY A 140 10.33 3.62 -21.88
N GLY A 141 11.04 4.61 -21.34
CA GLY A 141 12.49 4.56 -21.26
C GLY A 141 12.92 3.78 -20.01
N PRO A 142 14.00 2.98 -20.09
CA PRO A 142 14.60 2.46 -18.88
C PRO A 142 14.96 3.65 -17.98
N PRO A 143 14.72 3.55 -16.66
CA PRO A 143 15.20 4.58 -15.75
C PRO A 143 16.67 4.81 -16.08
N LYS A 144 17.08 6.07 -16.30
CA LYS A 144 18.48 6.42 -16.28
C LYS A 144 18.97 6.13 -14.87
N ILE A 145 19.33 4.88 -14.65
CA ILE A 145 20.21 4.52 -13.55
C ILE A 145 21.52 5.18 -13.98
N GLU A 146 21.80 6.35 -13.46
CA GLU A 146 23.18 6.76 -13.40
C GLU A 146 23.87 5.57 -12.75
N SER A 147 24.70 4.91 -13.53
CA SER A 147 25.42 3.72 -13.12
C SER A 147 26.12 4.06 -11.80
N ALA A 148 25.52 3.58 -10.72
CA ALA A 148 26.05 3.78 -9.40
C ALA A 148 27.47 3.20 -9.41
N PRO A 149 28.50 3.99 -9.12
CA PRO A 149 29.86 3.48 -9.07
C PRO A 149 29.90 2.42 -7.96
N GLY A 150 30.14 1.17 -8.36
CA GLY A 150 30.45 0.03 -7.52
C GLY A 150 29.41 -0.25 -6.40
N ASN A 151 28.66 -1.33 -6.54
CA ASN A 151 27.79 -1.83 -5.45
C ASN A 151 28.67 -2.11 -4.23
N LEU A 152 28.44 -1.36 -3.14
CA LEU A 152 29.03 -1.71 -1.85
C LEU A 152 28.46 -3.05 -1.39
N PRO A 153 29.29 -3.95 -0.85
CA PRO A 153 28.81 -5.23 -0.34
C PRO A 153 27.86 -5.01 0.84
N TRP A 154 26.74 -5.70 0.81
CA TRP A 154 25.77 -5.72 1.89
C TRP A 154 26.04 -6.92 2.79
N SER A 155 26.12 -6.71 4.10
CA SER A 155 26.13 -7.82 5.02
C SER A 155 24.78 -8.57 4.97
N LEU A 156 24.79 -9.87 5.27
CA LEU A 156 23.57 -10.68 5.34
C LEU A 156 22.56 -10.12 6.34
N GLU A 157 23.05 -9.63 7.46
CA GLU A 157 22.27 -9.03 8.53
C GLU A 157 21.63 -7.69 8.08
N ALA A 158 22.36 -6.87 7.32
CA ALA A 158 21.82 -5.62 6.79
C ALA A 158 20.67 -5.86 5.80
N LYS A 159 20.79 -6.89 4.95
CA LYS A 159 19.69 -7.30 4.06
C LYS A 159 18.49 -7.79 4.86
N ALA A 160 18.69 -8.60 5.87
CA ALA A 160 17.61 -9.13 6.72
C ALA A 160 16.84 -7.99 7.42
N VAL A 161 17.53 -6.98 7.95
CA VAL A 161 16.90 -5.79 8.56
C VAL A 161 16.07 -5.01 7.56
N LEU A 162 16.57 -4.83 6.34
CA LEU A 162 15.82 -4.15 5.28
C LEU A 162 14.59 -4.95 4.87
N ASP A 163 14.74 -6.25 4.65
CA ASP A 163 13.65 -7.14 4.24
C ASP A 163 12.56 -7.21 5.30
N GLU A 164 12.92 -7.33 6.58
CA GLU A 164 11.96 -7.31 7.70
C GLU A 164 11.15 -6.00 7.77
N ALA A 165 11.82 -4.87 7.61
CA ALA A 165 11.14 -3.58 7.57
C ALA A 165 10.18 -3.46 6.40
N LEU A 166 10.57 -3.99 5.24
CA LEU A 166 9.78 -3.95 4.01
C LEU A 166 8.63 -4.98 3.98
N GLU A 167 8.72 -6.07 4.75
CA GLU A 167 7.62 -7.06 4.86
C GLU A 167 6.32 -6.46 5.37
N LYS A 168 6.39 -5.39 6.15
CA LYS A 168 5.23 -4.64 6.66
C LYS A 168 4.49 -3.88 5.55
N LEU A 169 5.12 -3.70 4.39
CA LEU A 169 4.54 -2.97 3.26
C LEU A 169 3.80 -3.91 2.30
N PRO A 170 2.71 -3.46 1.67
CA PRO A 170 2.08 -4.15 0.55
C PRO A 170 3.09 -4.36 -0.60
N TYR A 171 2.84 -5.37 -1.44
CA TYR A 171 3.80 -5.83 -2.45
C TYR A 171 4.33 -4.73 -3.39
N ILE A 172 3.42 -3.93 -3.97
CA ILE A 172 3.81 -2.89 -4.95
C ILE A 172 4.63 -1.76 -4.30
N PRO A 173 4.19 -1.14 -3.18
CA PRO A 173 5.02 -0.20 -2.45
C PRO A 173 6.36 -0.78 -2.01
N ARG A 174 6.40 -2.08 -1.65
CA ARG A 174 7.62 -2.77 -1.22
C ARG A 174 8.72 -2.71 -2.27
N ILE A 175 8.38 -2.94 -3.55
CA ILE A 175 9.36 -2.92 -4.65
C ILE A 175 10.02 -1.54 -4.77
N SER A 176 9.21 -0.49 -4.75
CA SER A 176 9.70 0.89 -4.86
C SER A 176 10.45 1.33 -3.62
N ALA A 177 9.92 1.00 -2.43
CA ALA A 177 10.55 1.31 -1.15
C ALA A 177 11.91 0.58 -1.01
N SER A 178 12.01 -0.69 -1.42
CA SER A 178 13.26 -1.45 -1.41
C SER A 178 14.34 -0.74 -2.21
N ARG A 179 14.01 -0.31 -3.43
CA ARG A 179 14.96 0.40 -4.29
C ARG A 179 15.40 1.74 -3.71
N GLN A 180 14.44 2.52 -3.23
CA GLN A 180 14.72 3.82 -2.62
C GLN A 180 15.60 3.70 -1.37
N MET A 181 15.27 2.74 -0.51
CA MET A 181 16.04 2.49 0.70
C MET A 181 17.46 2.02 0.38
N GLN A 182 17.62 1.11 -0.59
CA GLN A 182 18.94 0.69 -1.03
C GLN A 182 19.78 1.88 -1.51
N MET A 183 19.21 2.75 -2.33
CA MET A 183 19.91 3.96 -2.81
C MET A 183 20.29 4.91 -1.66
N GLN A 184 19.38 5.14 -0.70
CA GLN A 184 19.66 6.00 0.45
C GLN A 184 20.76 5.42 1.35
N VAL A 185 20.70 4.14 1.65
CA VAL A 185 21.70 3.43 2.46
C VAL A 185 23.06 3.46 1.77
N GLU A 186 23.12 3.21 0.46
CA GLU A 186 24.37 3.27 -0.31
C GLU A 186 24.95 4.69 -0.37
N THR A 187 24.09 5.72 -0.46
CA THR A 187 24.51 7.11 -0.42
C THR A 187 25.13 7.46 0.93
N LEU A 188 24.46 7.12 2.02
CA LEU A 188 24.99 7.30 3.38
C LEU A 188 26.30 6.55 3.61
N ALA A 189 26.40 5.31 3.09
CA ALA A 189 27.62 4.53 3.18
C ALA A 189 28.79 5.20 2.46
N ARG A 190 28.56 5.78 1.30
CA ARG A 190 29.58 6.51 0.51
C ARG A 190 29.98 7.81 1.19
N GLU A 191 29.05 8.60 1.70
CA GLU A 191 29.31 9.83 2.44
C GLU A 191 30.22 9.58 3.65
N ARG A 192 30.08 8.40 4.26
CA ARG A 192 30.88 7.97 5.41
C ARG A 192 32.13 7.15 5.03
N ALA A 193 32.40 7.00 3.74
CA ALA A 193 33.49 6.21 3.21
C ALA A 193 33.56 4.76 3.77
N LEU A 194 32.41 4.16 4.01
CA LEU A 194 32.29 2.79 4.49
C LEU A 194 32.61 1.81 3.37
N LYS A 195 33.18 0.66 3.73
CA LYS A 195 33.53 -0.41 2.78
C LYS A 195 32.45 -1.46 2.65
N GLU A 196 31.50 -1.48 3.58
CA GLU A 196 30.41 -2.46 3.68
C GLU A 196 29.19 -1.79 4.31
N ILE A 197 27.99 -2.24 3.92
CA ILE A 197 26.73 -1.78 4.46
C ILE A 197 26.37 -2.64 5.66
N THR A 198 26.27 -2.00 6.83
CA THR A 198 26.01 -2.64 8.11
C THR A 198 24.53 -2.51 8.51
N PRO A 199 24.01 -3.38 9.41
CA PRO A 199 22.63 -3.29 9.92
C PRO A 199 22.28 -1.95 10.56
N ASP A 200 23.24 -1.32 11.25
CA ASP A 200 23.02 -0.05 11.93
C ASP A 200 22.79 1.11 10.95
N LEU A 201 23.51 1.10 9.83
CA LEU A 201 23.30 2.07 8.76
C LEU A 201 21.92 1.94 8.12
N VAL A 202 21.44 0.69 7.96
CA VAL A 202 20.10 0.42 7.45
C VAL A 202 19.03 0.90 8.44
N ARG A 203 19.18 0.64 9.73
CA ARG A 203 18.26 1.15 10.77
C ARG A 203 18.19 2.67 10.81
N GLU A 204 19.34 3.34 10.68
CA GLU A 204 19.40 4.80 10.60
C GLU A 204 18.67 5.34 9.37
N ALA A 205 18.88 4.74 8.21
CA ALA A 205 18.21 5.14 6.98
C ALA A 205 16.69 4.93 7.07
N LEU A 206 16.23 3.80 7.67
CA LEU A 206 14.83 3.52 7.93
C LEU A 206 14.20 4.56 8.88
N ALA A 207 14.90 4.91 9.97
CA ALA A 207 14.44 5.94 10.90
C ALA A 207 14.32 7.32 10.22
N ASN A 208 15.26 7.69 9.35
CA ASN A 208 15.20 8.94 8.58
C ASN A 208 14.05 8.95 7.56
N ALA A 209 13.64 7.78 7.06
CA ALA A 209 12.51 7.64 6.16
C ALA A 209 11.16 7.59 6.89
N GLY A 210 11.16 7.52 8.24
CA GLY A 210 9.97 7.44 9.07
C GLY A 210 9.26 6.06 8.98
N MET A 211 10.06 5.02 8.78
CA MET A 211 9.64 3.61 8.78
C MET A 211 10.09 2.87 10.02
#